data_da507f16302e0df962e8397497d177e5
#
_entry.id   da507f16302e0df962e8397497d177e5
#
_cell.length_a   1.000
_cell.length_b   1.000
_cell.length_c   1.000
_cell.angle_alpha   90.00
_cell.angle_beta   90.00
_cell.angle_gamma   90.00
#
_symmetry.space_group_name_H-M   'P 1'
#
loop_
_entity.id
_entity.type
_entity.pdbx_description
1 polymer ?
#
loop_
_entity_poly.entity_id
_entity_poly.type
_entity_poly.pdbx_seq_one_letter_code
_entity_poly.pdbx_strand_id
1 'polypeptide(L)'
;EAGTEAHFVMEATGVYHLNLIFFLQEKNIRFSIVNALKIKRYIQMHLERNKSDKKDAKRIYEYGVDRKPETYAMPDVAYFECRSLNNAIHDLTKEITKFSNQIHSLKKCPFDAKIIEKSFHKIIKKLQEEKQNLELELQEKLLEWDQETLELVSSVKGIGKRASAELLIYTQGFRDMNSYKQLISYAGLSPTEYRSGSSIRGRVRICKQGGKQLRHILYMCALNAKKTNTQCRELFERLVEKGKNKKAAVIAVCNKLLKIVFGVVKNRVFYQDNFIQKSA
;
A
#
# COMPACT_ATOMS: atom_id res chain seq x y z
N GLU A 1 -23.17 22.42 20.79
CA GLU A 1 -23.95 22.35 19.54
C GLU A 1 -23.12 22.99 18.42
N ALA A 2 -22.28 22.20 17.73
CA ALA A 2 -21.71 22.67 16.49
C ALA A 2 -22.82 22.58 15.44
N GLY A 3 -23.26 23.75 14.92
CA GLY A 3 -24.29 23.79 13.88
C GLY A 3 -23.89 22.92 12.67
N THR A 4 -24.88 22.58 11.85
CA THR A 4 -24.74 21.72 10.65
C THR A 4 -23.71 22.19 9.60
N GLU A 5 -23.06 23.33 9.83
CA GLU A 5 -22.01 23.92 8.97
C GLU A 5 -20.59 23.64 9.42
N ALA A 6 -20.36 22.98 10.56
CA ALA A 6 -19.02 22.67 11.03
C ALA A 6 -18.33 21.65 10.11
N HIS A 7 -17.07 21.94 9.74
CA HIS A 7 -16.22 21.03 8.98
C HIS A 7 -14.99 20.64 9.80
N PHE A 8 -14.90 19.40 10.18
CA PHE A 8 -13.78 18.87 10.96
C PHE A 8 -12.63 18.48 10.05
N VAL A 9 -11.43 18.96 10.35
CA VAL A 9 -10.21 18.57 9.61
C VAL A 9 -9.26 17.89 10.58
N MET A 10 -8.78 16.71 10.20
CA MET A 10 -7.88 15.91 11.02
C MET A 10 -6.76 15.27 10.23
N GLU A 11 -5.67 14.96 10.91
CA GLU A 11 -4.55 14.21 10.33
C GLU A 11 -4.82 12.70 10.40
N ALA A 12 -4.43 11.98 9.36
CA ALA A 12 -4.46 10.52 9.33
C ALA A 12 -3.36 9.95 10.24
N THR A 13 -3.64 9.79 11.53
CA THR A 13 -2.69 9.29 12.53
C THR A 13 -3.14 7.94 13.10
N GLY A 14 -2.56 6.85 12.59
CA GLY A 14 -2.82 5.50 13.10
C GLY A 14 -4.32 5.16 13.13
N VAL A 15 -4.80 4.64 14.27
CA VAL A 15 -6.21 4.28 14.48
C VAL A 15 -6.97 5.30 15.35
N TYR A 16 -6.29 6.30 15.90
CA TYR A 16 -6.86 7.20 16.89
C TYR A 16 -8.01 8.07 16.37
N HIS A 17 -8.02 8.38 15.08
CA HIS A 17 -9.08 9.16 14.45
C HIS A 17 -10.33 8.32 14.12
N LEU A 18 -10.26 6.98 14.15
CA LEU A 18 -11.37 6.13 13.68
C LEU A 18 -12.65 6.36 14.48
N ASN A 19 -12.60 6.33 15.81
CA ASN A 19 -13.80 6.54 16.63
C ASN A 19 -14.47 7.88 16.32
N LEU A 20 -13.66 8.93 16.11
CA LEU A 20 -14.18 10.25 15.79
C LEU A 20 -14.84 10.28 14.41
N ILE A 21 -14.24 9.67 13.38
CA ILE A 21 -14.84 9.70 12.04
C ILE A 21 -16.14 8.88 11.96
N PHE A 22 -16.21 7.74 12.67
CA PHE A 22 -17.45 6.97 12.78
C PHE A 22 -18.56 7.80 13.45
N PHE A 23 -18.24 8.46 14.56
CA PHE A 23 -19.17 9.37 15.24
C PHE A 23 -19.63 10.52 14.35
N LEU A 24 -18.70 11.20 13.66
CA LEU A 24 -19.01 12.31 12.75
C LEU A 24 -19.89 11.84 11.57
N GLN A 25 -19.60 10.66 11.03
CA GLN A 25 -20.39 10.04 9.96
C GLN A 25 -21.83 9.74 10.43
N GLU A 26 -21.98 9.15 11.61
CA GLU A 26 -23.30 8.87 12.21
C GLU A 26 -24.12 10.15 12.39
N LYS A 27 -23.47 11.25 12.78
CA LYS A 27 -24.11 12.56 12.97
C LYS A 27 -24.26 13.37 11.68
N ASN A 28 -23.86 12.83 10.52
CA ASN A 28 -23.82 13.53 9.22
C ASN A 28 -23.04 14.86 9.27
N ILE A 29 -21.97 14.91 10.07
CA ILE A 29 -21.09 16.06 10.18
C ILE A 29 -19.97 15.94 9.17
N ARG A 30 -19.68 17.00 8.41
CA ARG A 30 -18.62 17.01 7.40
C ARG A 30 -17.24 16.94 8.03
N PHE A 31 -16.38 16.07 7.50
CA PHE A 31 -15.00 15.99 7.93
C PHE A 31 -14.06 15.64 6.77
N SER A 32 -12.79 15.99 6.94
CA SER A 32 -11.69 15.67 6.03
C SER A 32 -10.56 15.01 6.77
N ILE A 33 -9.99 13.96 6.16
CA ILE A 33 -8.79 13.28 6.64
C ILE A 33 -7.64 13.69 5.74
N VAL A 34 -6.66 14.38 6.30
CA VAL A 34 -5.51 14.89 5.56
C VAL A 34 -4.29 14.00 5.78
N ASN A 35 -3.56 13.72 4.72
CA ASN A 35 -2.32 12.95 4.80
C ASN A 35 -1.31 13.66 5.72
N ALA A 36 -0.76 12.92 6.69
CA ALA A 36 0.21 13.39 7.67
C ALA A 36 1.42 14.12 7.05
N LEU A 37 1.86 13.68 5.86
CA LEU A 37 2.96 14.35 5.15
C LEU A 37 2.57 15.74 4.66
N LYS A 38 1.32 15.94 4.23
CA LYS A 38 0.81 17.27 3.82
C LYS A 38 0.78 18.23 5.01
N ILE A 39 0.23 17.78 6.15
CA ILE A 39 0.22 18.55 7.39
C ILE A 39 1.64 18.88 7.84
N LYS A 40 2.52 17.86 7.88
CA LYS A 40 3.93 18.08 8.25
C LYS A 40 4.61 19.14 7.37
N ARG A 41 4.40 19.11 6.05
CA ARG A 41 4.98 20.10 5.13
C ARG A 41 4.38 21.50 5.34
N TYR A 42 3.10 21.57 5.62
CA TYR A 42 2.44 22.83 5.94
C TYR A 42 2.99 23.44 7.24
N ILE A 43 3.15 22.64 8.31
CA ILE A 43 3.78 23.08 9.55
C ILE A 43 5.22 23.57 9.31
N GLN A 44 6.00 22.83 8.53
CA GLN A 44 7.39 23.20 8.20
C GLN A 44 7.50 24.55 7.49
N MET A 45 6.49 24.95 6.71
CA MET A 45 6.44 26.26 6.04
C MET A 45 6.46 27.43 7.02
N HIS A 46 5.94 27.23 8.24
CA HIS A 46 5.86 28.28 9.26
C HIS A 46 7.15 28.42 10.10
N LEU A 47 8.21 27.63 9.84
CA LEU A 47 9.53 27.71 10.48
C LEU A 47 9.50 27.69 12.03
N GLU A 48 8.48 27.04 12.61
CA GLU A 48 8.35 26.96 14.08
C GLU A 48 9.41 26.01 14.68
N ARG A 49 9.99 26.47 15.80
CA ARG A 49 11.04 25.71 16.51
C ARG A 49 10.47 24.75 17.56
N ASN A 50 9.30 25.07 18.13
CA ASN A 50 8.70 24.33 19.23
C ASN A 50 7.48 23.55 18.75
N LYS A 51 7.42 22.26 19.08
CA LYS A 51 6.30 21.36 18.80
C LYS A 51 5.45 21.16 20.06
N SER A 52 4.13 21.24 19.93
CA SER A 52 3.15 20.82 20.93
C SER A 52 1.84 20.46 20.24
N ASP A 53 1.06 19.56 20.82
CA ASP A 53 -0.22 19.12 20.27
C ASP A 53 -1.19 20.29 20.05
N LYS A 54 -1.18 21.29 20.94
CA LYS A 54 -1.99 22.51 20.79
C LYS A 54 -1.60 23.31 19.55
N LYS A 55 -0.29 23.42 19.27
CA LYS A 55 0.19 24.10 18.06
C LYS A 55 -0.12 23.31 16.81
N ASP A 56 0.07 21.99 16.87
CA ASP A 56 -0.24 21.10 15.73
C ASP A 56 -1.73 21.19 15.41
N ALA A 57 -2.63 21.18 16.40
CA ALA A 57 -4.08 21.38 16.21
C ALA A 57 -4.42 22.74 15.58
N LYS A 58 -3.77 23.82 16.01
CA LYS A 58 -3.93 25.15 15.41
C LYS A 58 -3.50 25.15 13.95
N ARG A 59 -2.39 24.48 13.61
CA ARG A 59 -1.90 24.38 12.23
C ARG A 59 -2.80 23.52 11.34
N ILE A 60 -3.40 22.47 11.88
CA ILE A 60 -4.42 21.68 11.17
C ILE A 60 -5.66 22.53 10.88
N TYR A 61 -6.10 23.34 11.84
CA TYR A 61 -7.19 24.29 11.63
C TYR A 61 -6.87 25.31 10.52
N GLU A 62 -5.72 25.97 10.60
CA GLU A 62 -5.26 26.93 9.58
C GLU A 62 -5.15 26.27 8.20
N TYR A 63 -4.60 25.05 8.13
CA TYR A 63 -4.60 24.27 6.90
C TYR A 63 -6.00 24.03 6.35
N GLY A 64 -6.97 23.74 7.23
CA GLY A 64 -8.38 23.57 6.85
C GLY A 64 -8.97 24.80 6.22
N VAL A 65 -8.71 25.98 6.79
CA VAL A 65 -9.18 27.28 6.28
C VAL A 65 -8.52 27.62 4.94
N ASP A 66 -7.18 27.48 4.86
CA ASP A 66 -6.39 27.87 3.68
C ASP A 66 -6.62 26.94 2.48
N ARG A 67 -6.67 25.63 2.72
CA ARG A 67 -6.66 24.62 1.67
C ARG A 67 -8.03 24.02 1.37
N LYS A 68 -9.01 24.22 2.24
CA LYS A 68 -10.39 23.73 2.10
C LYS A 68 -10.42 22.26 1.59
N PRO A 69 -9.82 21.31 2.34
CA PRO A 69 -9.69 19.94 1.88
C PRO A 69 -11.07 19.34 1.59
N GLU A 70 -11.13 18.48 0.59
CA GLU A 70 -12.35 17.77 0.21
C GLU A 70 -12.91 16.94 1.38
N THR A 71 -14.23 16.86 1.46
CA THR A 71 -14.92 16.01 2.43
C THR A 71 -14.52 14.56 2.21
N TYR A 72 -14.15 13.87 3.28
CA TYR A 72 -13.78 12.47 3.20
C TYR A 72 -15.02 11.59 2.98
N ALA A 73 -15.03 10.85 1.89
CA ALA A 73 -16.05 9.84 1.64
C ALA A 73 -15.64 8.55 2.38
N MET A 74 -16.37 8.26 3.47
CA MET A 74 -16.05 7.11 4.32
C MET A 74 -16.26 5.80 3.56
N PRO A 75 -15.29 4.86 3.58
CA PRO A 75 -15.48 3.51 3.08
C PRO A 75 -16.43 2.70 3.96
N ASP A 76 -16.90 1.58 3.44
CA ASP A 76 -17.67 0.61 4.20
C ASP A 76 -16.91 0.05 5.41
N VAL A 77 -17.63 -0.40 6.43
CA VAL A 77 -17.02 -1.02 7.62
C VAL A 77 -16.14 -2.21 7.24
N ALA A 78 -16.55 -3.01 6.27
CA ALA A 78 -15.82 -4.16 5.76
C ALA A 78 -14.39 -3.81 5.28
N TYR A 79 -14.19 -2.61 4.70
CA TYR A 79 -12.86 -2.12 4.37
C TYR A 79 -11.96 -2.00 5.60
N PHE A 80 -12.48 -1.43 6.70
CA PHE A 80 -11.70 -1.25 7.93
C PHE A 80 -11.36 -2.58 8.59
N GLU A 81 -12.29 -3.55 8.56
CA GLU A 81 -12.08 -4.91 9.02
C GLU A 81 -10.98 -5.61 8.20
N CYS A 82 -11.10 -5.62 6.88
CA CYS A 82 -10.09 -6.17 5.97
C CYS A 82 -8.72 -5.53 6.17
N ARG A 83 -8.67 -4.21 6.34
CA ARG A 83 -7.41 -3.48 6.60
C ARG A 83 -6.80 -3.87 7.93
N SER A 84 -7.60 -4.03 8.98
CA SER A 84 -7.13 -4.44 10.31
C SER A 84 -6.59 -5.86 10.30
N LEU A 85 -7.31 -6.81 9.69
CA LEU A 85 -6.85 -8.19 9.50
C LEU A 85 -5.53 -8.23 8.72
N ASN A 86 -5.44 -7.49 7.61
CA ASN A 86 -4.24 -7.44 6.80
C ASN A 86 -3.03 -6.89 7.58
N ASN A 87 -3.21 -5.87 8.41
CA ASN A 87 -2.17 -5.33 9.27
C ASN A 87 -1.72 -6.36 10.31
N ALA A 88 -2.64 -7.06 10.97
CA ALA A 88 -2.33 -8.12 11.92
C ALA A 88 -1.51 -9.25 11.27
N ILE A 89 -1.89 -9.70 10.07
CA ILE A 89 -1.14 -10.71 9.30
C ILE A 89 0.29 -10.23 8.99
N HIS A 90 0.45 -8.96 8.65
CA HIS A 90 1.78 -8.37 8.44
C HIS A 90 2.63 -8.36 9.71
N ASP A 91 2.02 -8.03 10.84
CA ASP A 91 2.75 -7.99 12.12
C ASP A 91 3.15 -9.39 12.57
N LEU A 92 2.26 -10.39 12.47
CA LEU A 92 2.62 -11.80 12.70
C LEU A 92 3.76 -12.24 11.77
N THR A 93 3.75 -11.85 10.50
CA THR A 93 4.81 -12.18 9.53
C THR A 93 6.16 -11.57 9.94
N LYS A 94 6.18 -10.35 10.48
CA LYS A 94 7.40 -9.71 11.01
C LYS A 94 7.94 -10.45 12.21
N GLU A 95 7.08 -10.84 13.17
CA GLU A 95 7.50 -11.58 14.36
C GLU A 95 8.05 -12.97 14.00
N ILE A 96 7.40 -13.69 13.09
CA ILE A 96 7.92 -14.98 12.55
C ILE A 96 9.31 -14.79 11.97
N THR A 97 9.50 -13.75 11.15
CA THR A 97 10.80 -13.44 10.53
C THR A 97 11.85 -13.11 11.58
N LYS A 98 11.49 -12.33 12.60
CA LYS A 98 12.37 -11.94 13.70
C LYS A 98 12.87 -13.17 14.48
N PHE A 99 11.96 -14.06 14.92
CA PHE A 99 12.34 -15.29 15.61
C PHE A 99 13.15 -16.23 14.73
N SER A 100 12.83 -16.35 13.43
CA SER A 100 13.60 -17.15 12.48
C SER A 100 15.05 -16.64 12.35
N ASN A 101 15.24 -15.31 12.29
CA ASN A 101 16.58 -14.70 12.24
C ASN A 101 17.34 -14.92 13.56
N GLN A 102 16.65 -14.87 14.69
CA GLN A 102 17.25 -15.15 16.01
C GLN A 102 17.74 -16.61 16.09
N ILE A 103 16.94 -17.58 15.64
CA ILE A 103 17.34 -18.99 15.55
C ILE A 103 18.58 -19.13 14.65
N HIS A 104 18.59 -18.46 13.48
CA HIS A 104 19.75 -18.49 12.59
C HIS A 104 21.02 -17.94 13.27
N SER A 105 20.89 -16.89 14.08
CA SER A 105 22.01 -16.33 14.84
C SER A 105 22.47 -17.26 15.94
N LEU A 106 21.55 -17.88 16.71
CA LEU A 106 21.87 -18.82 17.78
C LEU A 106 22.67 -20.03 17.27
N LYS A 107 22.34 -20.54 16.08
CA LYS A 107 23.08 -21.65 15.45
C LYS A 107 24.55 -21.34 15.13
N LYS A 108 24.95 -20.07 15.16
CA LYS A 108 26.34 -19.63 14.94
C LYS A 108 27.07 -19.36 16.26
N CYS A 109 26.39 -19.46 17.41
CA CYS A 109 27.02 -19.30 18.71
C CYS A 109 27.88 -20.49 19.08
N PRO A 110 29.02 -20.30 19.80
CA PRO A 110 29.89 -21.40 20.21
C PRO A 110 29.39 -22.19 21.43
N PHE A 111 28.21 -21.89 21.93
CA PHE A 111 27.56 -22.53 23.07
C PHE A 111 26.24 -23.21 22.67
N ASP A 112 25.76 -24.15 23.48
CA ASP A 112 24.50 -24.87 23.24
C ASP A 112 23.29 -23.97 23.52
N ALA A 113 22.54 -23.64 22.48
CA ALA A 113 21.33 -22.82 22.56
C ALA A 113 20.03 -23.61 22.25
N LYS A 114 20.09 -24.97 22.27
CA LYS A 114 18.96 -25.81 21.84
C LYS A 114 17.67 -25.59 22.61
N ILE A 115 17.72 -25.22 23.89
CA ILE A 115 16.53 -24.93 24.69
C ILE A 115 15.84 -23.67 24.16
N ILE A 116 16.61 -22.62 23.84
CA ILE A 116 16.11 -21.36 23.31
C ILE A 116 15.55 -21.59 21.88
N GLU A 117 16.28 -22.34 21.05
CA GLU A 117 15.82 -22.69 19.68
C GLU A 117 14.48 -23.43 19.72
N LYS A 118 14.34 -24.46 20.59
CA LYS A 118 13.08 -25.17 20.77
C LYS A 118 11.94 -24.27 21.20
N SER A 119 12.20 -23.32 22.10
CA SER A 119 11.20 -22.33 22.53
C SER A 119 10.76 -21.45 21.36
N PHE A 120 11.71 -20.91 20.59
CA PHE A 120 11.39 -20.08 19.44
C PHE A 120 10.64 -20.84 18.34
N HIS A 121 10.98 -22.10 18.09
CA HIS A 121 10.22 -22.94 17.14
C HIS A 121 8.76 -23.13 17.59
N LYS A 122 8.49 -23.33 18.89
CA LYS A 122 7.12 -23.41 19.40
C LYS A 122 6.34 -22.11 19.19
N ILE A 123 6.99 -20.96 19.44
CA ILE A 123 6.37 -19.64 19.21
C ILE A 123 6.08 -19.44 17.72
N ILE A 124 7.05 -19.72 16.83
CA ILE A 124 6.88 -19.61 15.40
C ILE A 124 5.69 -20.46 14.91
N LYS A 125 5.58 -21.71 15.40
CA LYS A 125 4.47 -22.59 15.02
C LYS A 125 3.12 -21.97 15.38
N LYS A 126 2.96 -21.46 16.62
CA LYS A 126 1.74 -20.77 17.03
C LYS A 126 1.44 -19.55 16.20
N LEU A 127 2.45 -18.70 15.94
CA LEU A 127 2.28 -17.51 15.11
C LEU A 127 1.87 -17.86 13.67
N GLN A 128 2.37 -18.99 13.14
CA GLN A 128 1.98 -19.46 11.81
C GLN A 128 0.52 -19.96 11.78
N GLU A 129 0.09 -20.68 12.81
CA GLU A 129 -1.30 -21.14 12.97
C GLU A 129 -2.26 -19.94 13.01
N GLU A 130 -2.01 -18.96 13.89
CA GLU A 130 -2.82 -17.75 13.99
C GLU A 130 -2.81 -16.91 12.69
N LYS A 131 -1.65 -16.79 12.05
CA LYS A 131 -1.56 -16.13 10.76
C LYS A 131 -2.45 -16.79 9.71
N GLN A 132 -2.47 -18.12 9.67
CA GLN A 132 -3.30 -18.87 8.73
C GLN A 132 -4.80 -18.64 8.99
N ASN A 133 -5.22 -18.64 10.26
CA ASN A 133 -6.59 -18.34 10.64
C ASN A 133 -7.02 -16.94 10.19
N LEU A 134 -6.17 -15.92 10.43
CA LEU A 134 -6.45 -14.55 9.99
C LEU A 134 -6.43 -14.40 8.46
N GLU A 135 -5.64 -15.21 7.75
CA GLU A 135 -5.64 -15.21 6.28
C GLU A 135 -6.94 -15.79 5.69
N LEU A 136 -7.53 -16.81 6.36
CA LEU A 136 -8.85 -17.36 6.00
C LEU A 136 -9.95 -16.33 6.25
N GLU A 137 -9.99 -15.74 7.45
CA GLU A 137 -10.95 -14.70 7.80
C GLU A 137 -10.87 -13.50 6.85
N LEU A 138 -9.65 -13.06 6.53
CA LEU A 138 -9.45 -11.99 5.55
C LEU A 138 -10.01 -12.36 4.17
N GLN A 139 -9.84 -13.60 3.73
CA GLN A 139 -10.36 -14.04 2.44
C GLN A 139 -11.89 -14.01 2.41
N GLU A 140 -12.56 -14.46 3.48
CA GLU A 140 -14.02 -14.40 3.61
C GLU A 140 -14.51 -12.94 3.59
N LYS A 141 -13.92 -12.08 4.41
CA LYS A 141 -14.27 -10.66 4.47
C LYS A 141 -14.03 -9.91 3.14
N LEU A 142 -13.01 -10.28 2.38
CA LEU A 142 -12.76 -9.68 1.06
C LEU A 142 -13.81 -10.11 0.02
N LEU A 143 -14.30 -11.34 0.09
CA LEU A 143 -15.37 -11.82 -0.76
C LEU A 143 -16.70 -11.10 -0.44
N GLU A 144 -17.00 -10.90 0.86
CA GLU A 144 -18.16 -10.12 1.30
C GLU A 144 -18.07 -8.65 0.85
N TRP A 145 -16.86 -8.05 0.91
CA TRP A 145 -16.68 -6.63 0.60
C TRP A 145 -16.71 -6.32 -0.90
N ASP A 146 -15.91 -7.01 -1.72
CA ASP A 146 -15.82 -6.74 -3.18
C ASP A 146 -15.25 -7.96 -3.93
N GLN A 147 -16.10 -9.01 -4.04
CA GLN A 147 -15.73 -10.25 -4.74
C GLN A 147 -15.35 -9.97 -6.20
N GLU A 148 -16.13 -9.16 -6.90
CA GLU A 148 -15.93 -8.90 -8.34
C GLU A 148 -14.55 -8.31 -8.62
N THR A 149 -14.18 -7.23 -7.90
CA THR A 149 -12.87 -6.61 -8.08
C THR A 149 -11.72 -7.53 -7.66
N LEU A 150 -11.93 -8.33 -6.60
CA LEU A 150 -10.93 -9.31 -6.16
C LEU A 150 -10.66 -10.37 -7.25
N GLU A 151 -11.70 -10.90 -7.88
CA GLU A 151 -11.60 -11.88 -8.96
C GLU A 151 -10.95 -11.26 -10.21
N LEU A 152 -11.36 -10.05 -10.59
CA LEU A 152 -10.76 -9.30 -11.69
C LEU A 152 -9.25 -9.12 -11.50
N VAL A 153 -8.81 -8.67 -10.33
CA VAL A 153 -7.39 -8.48 -10.02
C VAL A 153 -6.64 -9.82 -10.00
N SER A 154 -7.27 -10.86 -9.42
CA SER A 154 -6.67 -12.21 -9.34
C SER A 154 -6.53 -12.87 -10.72
N SER A 155 -7.31 -12.46 -11.71
CA SER A 155 -7.22 -12.99 -13.08
C SER A 155 -5.90 -12.60 -13.77
N VAL A 156 -5.23 -11.55 -13.31
CA VAL A 156 -4.00 -11.05 -13.93
C VAL A 156 -2.83 -12.01 -13.68
N LYS A 157 -2.33 -12.63 -14.75
CA LYS A 157 -1.17 -13.54 -14.65
C LYS A 157 0.02 -12.87 -13.97
N GLY A 158 0.50 -13.49 -12.90
CA GLY A 158 1.58 -12.98 -12.07
C GLY A 158 1.11 -12.33 -10.76
N ILE A 159 -0.19 -12.10 -10.58
CA ILE A 159 -0.77 -11.63 -9.34
C ILE A 159 -1.50 -12.79 -8.65
N GLY A 160 -1.02 -13.16 -7.47
CA GLY A 160 -1.64 -14.22 -6.66
C GLY A 160 -2.66 -13.65 -5.67
N LYS A 161 -3.43 -14.53 -5.02
CA LYS A 161 -4.49 -14.19 -4.06
C LYS A 161 -4.05 -13.15 -3.02
N ARG A 162 -2.88 -13.31 -2.41
CA ARG A 162 -2.34 -12.37 -1.43
C ARG A 162 -2.12 -10.98 -2.01
N ALA A 163 -1.57 -10.88 -3.22
CA ALA A 163 -1.30 -9.61 -3.86
C ALA A 163 -2.59 -8.91 -4.32
N SER A 164 -3.61 -9.68 -4.72
CA SER A 164 -4.94 -9.16 -5.05
C SER A 164 -5.60 -8.54 -3.82
N ALA A 165 -5.58 -9.24 -2.68
CA ALA A 165 -6.05 -8.74 -1.39
C ALA A 165 -5.36 -7.43 -1.01
N GLU A 166 -4.04 -7.40 -1.06
CA GLU A 166 -3.24 -6.20 -0.76
C GLU A 166 -3.60 -5.02 -1.68
N LEU A 167 -3.72 -5.26 -2.99
CA LEU A 167 -4.09 -4.23 -3.95
C LEU A 167 -5.48 -3.68 -3.65
N LEU A 168 -6.47 -4.55 -3.40
CA LEU A 168 -7.84 -4.15 -3.09
C LEU A 168 -7.88 -3.27 -1.83
N ILE A 169 -7.22 -3.72 -0.75
CA ILE A 169 -7.19 -3.01 0.53
C ILE A 169 -6.45 -1.67 0.40
N TYR A 170 -5.25 -1.65 -0.19
CA TYR A 170 -4.46 -0.42 -0.30
C TYR A 170 -5.11 0.63 -1.19
N THR A 171 -5.88 0.23 -2.20
CA THR A 171 -6.57 1.13 -3.12
C THR A 171 -8.01 1.44 -2.72
N GLN A 172 -8.49 0.89 -1.60
CA GLN A 172 -9.90 1.00 -1.19
C GLN A 172 -10.86 0.55 -2.31
N GLY A 173 -10.61 -0.64 -2.91
CA GLY A 173 -11.40 -1.11 -4.04
C GLY A 173 -11.20 -0.30 -5.33
N PHE A 174 -10.07 0.38 -5.50
CA PHE A 174 -9.77 1.30 -6.61
C PHE A 174 -10.72 2.51 -6.71
N ARG A 175 -11.42 2.86 -5.63
CA ARG A 175 -12.48 3.86 -5.59
C ARG A 175 -12.00 5.23 -6.10
N ASP A 176 -10.85 5.71 -5.64
CA ASP A 176 -10.31 7.04 -5.97
C ASP A 176 -9.21 7.02 -7.04
N MET A 177 -9.14 5.91 -7.82
CA MET A 177 -8.11 5.74 -8.84
C MET A 177 -8.64 6.09 -10.23
N ASN A 178 -8.33 7.31 -10.69
CA ASN A 178 -8.78 7.82 -12.00
C ASN A 178 -7.84 7.45 -13.15
N SER A 179 -6.60 7.07 -12.86
CA SER A 179 -5.63 6.67 -13.89
C SER A 179 -4.59 5.68 -13.36
N TYR A 180 -4.04 4.87 -14.27
CA TYR A 180 -2.92 3.99 -13.91
C TYR A 180 -1.67 4.75 -13.44
N LYS A 181 -1.47 6.01 -13.90
CA LYS A 181 -0.36 6.86 -13.44
C LYS A 181 -0.54 7.25 -11.98
N GLN A 182 -1.76 7.53 -11.55
CA GLN A 182 -2.09 7.80 -10.16
C GLN A 182 -1.84 6.55 -9.29
N LEU A 183 -2.23 5.36 -9.75
CA LEU A 183 -1.98 4.09 -9.06
C LEU A 183 -0.47 3.81 -8.90
N ILE A 184 0.33 4.02 -9.96
CA ILE A 184 1.80 3.88 -9.92
C ILE A 184 2.41 4.87 -8.93
N SER A 185 1.93 6.12 -8.90
CA SER A 185 2.37 7.14 -7.96
C SER A 185 2.01 6.78 -6.53
N TYR A 186 0.79 6.30 -6.31
CA TYR A 186 0.31 5.83 -5.01
C TYR A 186 1.14 4.66 -4.46
N ALA A 187 1.52 3.73 -5.32
CA ALA A 187 2.45 2.65 -4.98
C ALA A 187 3.89 3.15 -4.73
N GLY A 188 4.21 4.40 -5.04
CA GLY A 188 5.55 4.98 -4.92
C GLY A 188 6.56 4.42 -5.90
N LEU A 189 6.09 3.96 -7.07
CA LEU A 189 6.90 3.39 -8.15
C LEU A 189 7.17 4.39 -9.29
N SER A 190 6.64 5.61 -9.21
CA SER A 190 6.92 6.68 -10.16
C SER A 190 8.41 7.02 -10.17
N PRO A 191 9.04 7.19 -11.34
CA PRO A 191 10.40 7.68 -11.42
C PRO A 191 10.48 9.12 -10.89
N THR A 192 11.51 9.42 -10.12
CA THR A 192 11.86 10.78 -9.72
C THR A 192 13.19 11.15 -10.34
N GLU A 193 13.23 12.28 -11.01
CA GLU A 193 14.45 12.87 -11.51
C GLU A 193 14.83 14.04 -10.60
N TYR A 194 16.10 14.09 -10.26
CA TYR A 194 16.67 15.24 -9.58
C TYR A 194 17.65 15.90 -10.53
N ARG A 195 17.21 17.00 -11.12
CA ARG A 195 18.03 17.82 -12.01
C ARG A 195 17.98 19.25 -11.53
N SER A 196 19.11 19.89 -11.42
CA SER A 196 19.22 21.31 -11.11
C SER A 196 20.27 21.93 -12.02
N GLY A 197 19.85 22.83 -12.88
CA GLY A 197 20.69 23.44 -13.90
C GLY A 197 21.35 22.42 -14.85
N SER A 198 22.50 22.77 -15.39
CA SER A 198 23.29 21.94 -16.30
C SER A 198 24.22 20.96 -15.57
N SER A 199 24.56 21.23 -14.30
CA SER A 199 25.62 20.54 -13.56
C SER A 199 25.14 19.39 -12.68
N ILE A 200 23.90 19.41 -12.18
CA ILE A 200 23.40 18.38 -11.28
C ILE A 200 22.47 17.41 -12.02
N ARG A 201 22.98 16.20 -12.28
CA ARG A 201 22.23 15.09 -12.86
C ARG A 201 22.19 13.92 -11.89
N GLY A 202 21.17 13.86 -11.03
CA GLY A 202 20.95 12.73 -10.13
C GLY A 202 20.50 11.47 -10.89
N ARG A 203 20.85 10.28 -10.36
CA ARG A 203 20.34 9.00 -10.91
C ARG A 203 18.82 8.92 -10.71
N VAL A 204 18.10 8.59 -11.77
CA VAL A 204 16.65 8.32 -11.70
C VAL A 204 16.36 7.18 -10.72
N ARG A 205 15.49 7.43 -9.77
CA ARG A 205 15.05 6.45 -8.75
C ARG A 205 13.53 6.47 -8.65
N ILE A 206 12.95 5.44 -8.02
CA ILE A 206 11.53 5.47 -7.65
C ILE A 206 11.32 6.43 -6.47
N CYS A 207 10.17 7.13 -6.43
CA CYS A 207 9.89 8.15 -5.40
C CYS A 207 9.78 7.58 -3.98
N LYS A 208 9.39 6.32 -3.83
CA LYS A 208 9.16 5.61 -2.55
C LYS A 208 8.11 6.27 -1.64
N GLN A 209 7.42 7.30 -2.10
CA GLN A 209 6.29 7.89 -1.39
C GLN A 209 5.08 6.99 -1.59
N GLY A 210 4.71 6.21 -0.59
CA GLY A 210 3.65 5.22 -0.65
C GLY A 210 3.98 3.96 0.17
N GLY A 211 3.07 2.99 0.20
CA GLY A 211 3.18 1.78 1.00
C GLY A 211 4.42 0.94 0.69
N LYS A 212 5.32 0.76 1.66
CA LYS A 212 6.49 -0.12 1.50
C LYS A 212 6.08 -1.57 1.24
N GLN A 213 5.02 -2.02 1.90
CA GLN A 213 4.48 -3.38 1.78
C GLN A 213 3.92 -3.62 0.38
N LEU A 214 3.09 -2.68 -0.13
CA LEU A 214 2.55 -2.77 -1.49
C LEU A 214 3.67 -2.85 -2.54
N ARG A 215 4.73 -2.04 -2.41
CA ARG A 215 5.87 -2.16 -3.34
C ARG A 215 6.60 -3.49 -3.25
N HIS A 216 6.73 -4.04 -2.04
CA HIS A 216 7.37 -5.35 -1.84
C HIS A 216 6.58 -6.45 -2.55
N ILE A 217 5.27 -6.52 -2.32
CA ILE A 217 4.43 -7.56 -2.94
C ILE A 217 4.38 -7.40 -4.45
N LEU A 218 4.29 -6.17 -4.97
CA LEU A 218 4.33 -5.90 -6.41
C LEU A 218 5.66 -6.32 -7.04
N TYR A 219 6.77 -6.14 -6.33
CA TYR A 219 8.06 -6.60 -6.79
C TYR A 219 8.12 -8.13 -6.89
N MET A 220 7.56 -8.85 -5.92
CA MET A 220 7.45 -10.31 -5.95
C MET A 220 6.53 -10.77 -7.10
N CYS A 221 5.40 -10.09 -7.30
CA CYS A 221 4.52 -10.34 -8.45
C CYS A 221 5.24 -10.13 -9.78
N ALA A 222 6.03 -9.07 -9.91
CA ALA A 222 6.79 -8.79 -11.13
C ALA A 222 7.87 -9.83 -11.42
N LEU A 223 8.50 -10.40 -10.38
CA LEU A 223 9.44 -11.52 -10.53
C LEU A 223 8.77 -12.78 -11.08
N ASN A 224 7.50 -13.01 -10.76
CA ASN A 224 6.70 -14.08 -11.31
C ASN A 224 6.18 -13.73 -12.71
N ALA A 225 5.60 -12.53 -12.86
CA ALA A 225 4.97 -12.09 -14.10
C ALA A 225 5.94 -12.01 -15.29
N LYS A 226 7.22 -11.66 -15.07
CA LYS A 226 8.23 -11.70 -16.14
C LYS A 226 8.48 -13.12 -16.70
N LYS A 227 7.93 -14.17 -16.05
CA LYS A 227 8.01 -15.55 -16.53
C LYS A 227 6.68 -16.06 -17.10
N THR A 228 5.56 -15.63 -16.48
CA THR A 228 4.23 -16.20 -16.72
C THR A 228 3.31 -15.32 -17.57
N ASN A 229 3.57 -14.01 -17.63
CA ASN A 229 2.76 -13.03 -18.35
C ASN A 229 3.51 -12.56 -19.60
N THR A 230 2.96 -12.81 -20.78
CA THR A 230 3.63 -12.54 -22.06
C THR A 230 4.07 -11.09 -22.20
N GLN A 231 3.16 -10.14 -21.96
CA GLN A 231 3.47 -8.70 -22.08
C GLN A 231 4.55 -8.23 -21.09
N CYS A 232 4.59 -8.82 -19.89
CA CYS A 232 5.58 -8.52 -18.86
C CYS A 232 6.95 -9.11 -19.20
N ARG A 233 6.98 -10.32 -19.76
CA ARG A 233 8.19 -11.01 -20.22
C ARG A 233 8.84 -10.23 -21.34
N GLU A 234 8.11 -9.94 -22.41
CA GLU A 234 8.60 -9.15 -23.54
C GLU A 234 9.17 -7.78 -23.12
N LEU A 235 8.47 -7.10 -22.23
CA LEU A 235 8.96 -5.83 -21.67
C LEU A 235 10.28 -6.01 -20.91
N PHE A 236 10.39 -7.04 -20.09
CA PHE A 236 11.60 -7.31 -19.31
C PHE A 236 12.78 -7.61 -20.22
N GLU A 237 12.63 -8.54 -21.17
CA GLU A 237 13.66 -8.97 -22.12
C GLU A 237 14.14 -7.78 -22.96
N ARG A 238 13.24 -7.05 -23.59
CA ARG A 238 13.56 -5.85 -24.36
C ARG A 238 14.36 -4.81 -23.57
N LEU A 239 14.03 -4.60 -22.27
CA LEU A 239 14.74 -3.65 -21.44
C LEU A 239 16.13 -4.11 -21.06
N VAL A 240 16.30 -5.41 -20.82
CA VAL A 240 17.61 -6.02 -20.52
C VAL A 240 18.52 -6.01 -21.75
N GLU A 241 18.01 -6.34 -22.93
CA GLU A 241 18.70 -6.26 -24.22
C GLU A 241 19.22 -4.86 -24.51
N LYS A 242 18.41 -3.82 -24.15
CA LYS A 242 18.81 -2.41 -24.23
C LYS A 242 19.79 -1.98 -23.15
N GLY A 243 20.42 -2.92 -22.42
CA GLY A 243 21.41 -2.64 -21.39
C GLY A 243 20.86 -2.13 -20.05
N LYS A 244 19.53 -2.18 -19.83
CA LYS A 244 18.97 -1.73 -18.56
C LYS A 244 19.28 -2.72 -17.44
N ASN A 245 19.66 -2.22 -16.27
CA ASN A 245 19.89 -3.07 -15.10
C ASN A 245 18.65 -3.93 -14.79
N LYS A 246 18.83 -5.24 -14.53
CA LYS A 246 17.75 -6.22 -14.28
C LYS A 246 16.77 -5.77 -13.20
N LYS A 247 17.26 -5.18 -12.11
CA LYS A 247 16.40 -4.67 -11.03
C LYS A 247 15.51 -3.51 -11.52
N ALA A 248 16.05 -2.60 -12.33
CA ALA A 248 15.28 -1.52 -12.93
C ALA A 248 14.25 -2.03 -13.96
N ALA A 249 14.59 -3.09 -14.71
CA ALA A 249 13.64 -3.76 -15.60
C ALA A 249 12.48 -4.41 -14.84
N VAL A 250 12.74 -5.06 -13.69
CA VAL A 250 11.66 -5.58 -12.81
C VAL A 250 10.75 -4.47 -12.30
N ILE A 251 11.29 -3.30 -11.93
CA ILE A 251 10.45 -2.15 -11.52
C ILE A 251 9.57 -1.68 -12.71
N ALA A 252 10.07 -1.69 -13.93
CA ALA A 252 9.23 -1.39 -15.10
C ALA A 252 8.11 -2.43 -15.29
N VAL A 253 8.38 -3.71 -14.99
CA VAL A 253 7.35 -4.76 -14.97
C VAL A 253 6.31 -4.50 -13.87
N CYS A 254 6.70 -4.04 -12.67
CA CYS A 254 5.73 -3.62 -11.64
C CYS A 254 4.76 -2.55 -12.19
N ASN A 255 5.30 -1.54 -12.88
CA ASN A 255 4.48 -0.48 -13.47
C ASN A 255 3.56 -1.01 -14.59
N LYS A 256 4.04 -1.96 -15.39
CA LYS A 256 3.23 -2.63 -16.42
C LYS A 256 2.10 -3.44 -15.80
N LEU A 257 2.38 -4.20 -14.72
CA LEU A 257 1.36 -4.94 -13.98
C LEU A 257 0.27 -4.01 -13.43
N LEU A 258 0.65 -2.90 -12.79
CA LEU A 258 -0.33 -1.92 -12.30
C LEU A 258 -1.16 -1.31 -13.41
N LYS A 259 -0.58 -1.08 -14.59
CA LYS A 259 -1.34 -0.62 -15.76
C LYS A 259 -2.34 -1.68 -16.22
N ILE A 260 -1.95 -2.95 -16.26
CA ILE A 260 -2.83 -4.07 -16.62
C ILE A 260 -3.97 -4.18 -15.59
N VAL A 261 -3.66 -4.22 -14.29
CA VAL A 261 -4.66 -4.28 -13.21
C VAL A 261 -5.66 -3.15 -13.32
N PHE A 262 -5.17 -1.92 -13.50
CA PHE A 262 -6.04 -0.76 -13.66
C PHE A 262 -6.98 -0.92 -14.86
N GLY A 263 -6.47 -1.41 -16.00
CA GLY A 263 -7.28 -1.67 -17.19
C GLY A 263 -8.35 -2.72 -16.97
N VAL A 264 -8.00 -3.84 -16.31
CA VAL A 264 -8.92 -4.94 -15.96
C VAL A 264 -10.04 -4.43 -15.04
N VAL A 265 -9.69 -3.73 -13.97
CA VAL A 265 -10.67 -3.20 -13.00
C VAL A 265 -11.55 -2.10 -13.62
N LYS A 266 -10.95 -1.17 -14.38
CA LYS A 266 -11.69 -0.05 -14.98
C LYS A 266 -12.70 -0.51 -16.03
N ASN A 267 -12.34 -1.50 -16.83
CA ASN A 267 -13.19 -2.02 -17.91
C ASN A 267 -14.10 -3.17 -17.45
N ARG A 268 -13.97 -3.64 -16.21
CA ARG A 268 -14.71 -4.78 -15.68
C ARG A 268 -14.59 -6.05 -16.56
N VAL A 269 -13.39 -6.32 -17.08
CA VAL A 269 -13.12 -7.44 -17.99
C VAL A 269 -11.96 -8.26 -17.44
N PHE A 270 -12.13 -9.60 -17.35
CA PHE A 270 -11.08 -10.51 -16.93
C PHE A 270 -9.85 -10.41 -17.84
N TYR A 271 -8.69 -10.60 -17.24
CA TYR A 271 -7.41 -10.51 -17.95
C TYR A 271 -7.32 -11.54 -19.09
N GLN A 272 -6.90 -11.08 -20.26
CA GLN A 272 -6.59 -11.90 -21.43
C GLN A 272 -5.14 -11.65 -21.86
N ASP A 273 -4.35 -12.73 -21.97
CA ASP A 273 -2.90 -12.63 -22.21
C ASP A 273 -2.54 -11.93 -23.54
N ASN A 274 -3.39 -12.09 -24.55
CA ASN A 274 -3.19 -11.59 -25.91
C ASN A 274 -4.14 -10.44 -26.28
N PHE A 275 -4.61 -9.68 -25.29
CA PHE A 275 -5.48 -8.55 -25.58
C PHE A 275 -4.72 -7.46 -26.35
N ILE A 276 -4.89 -7.47 -27.66
CA ILE A 276 -4.45 -6.38 -28.55
C ILE A 276 -5.56 -5.33 -28.50
N GLN A 277 -5.31 -4.21 -27.85
CA GLN A 277 -6.18 -3.05 -27.93
C GLN A 277 -6.23 -2.64 -29.41
N LYS A 278 -7.33 -2.93 -30.11
CA LYS A 278 -7.58 -2.35 -31.42
C LYS A 278 -7.59 -0.84 -31.18
N SER A 279 -6.60 -0.13 -31.70
CA SER A 279 -6.58 1.33 -31.76
C SER A 279 -7.81 1.77 -32.55
N ALA A 280 -8.73 2.46 -31.88
CA ALA A 280 -9.81 3.19 -32.53
C ALA A 280 -9.23 4.42 -33.20
#